data_36174a0bb2799026c97af6e2fc362b95
#
_entry.id   36174a0bb2799026c97af6e2fc362b95
#
_cell.length_a   1.000
_cell.length_b   1.000
_cell.length_c   1.000
_cell.angle_alpha   90.00
_cell.angle_beta   90.00
_cell.angle_gamma   90.00
#
_symmetry.space_group_name_H-M   'P 1'
#
loop_
_entity.id
_entity.type
_entity.pdbx_description
1 polymer ?
#
loop_
_entity_poly.entity_id
_entity_poly.type
_entity_poly.pdbx_seq_one_letter_code
_entity_poly.pdbx_strand_id
1 'polypeptide(L)'
;MIEGLYISASGMLPKSTRQEAIANNLANSEVPGFKKDNMFLREMREQMKRQSGDYPDWRINRFEGVWTDHEQGAMRHTGDVFDMAIKGKGFFAVQTPEGVQYTRNGNFSKNDQGQLVTPIGYPVLDQAGAPITIPENYQRPEIDASGTVRVRDELLGEQTVIGQLQIVDFPELYDNNAAAQTPYQAPLRKGRDGLFIPHPATQQAPAENFVISQGFLEESNVQPVLEMVKMIDIFRSYEAEQRAVQVQDSTLERAVNDLGRVS
;
A
#
# COMPACT_ATOMS: atom_id res chain seq x y z
N MET A 1 -29.45 19.23 19.98
CA MET A 1 -29.26 19.71 18.60
C MET A 1 -27.76 19.88 18.26
N ILE A 2 -26.98 20.58 19.09
CA ILE A 2 -25.51 20.74 18.90
C ILE A 2 -24.78 19.37 18.86
N GLU A 3 -25.26 18.40 19.63
CA GLU A 3 -24.74 17.04 19.69
C GLU A 3 -24.87 16.30 18.35
N GLY A 4 -26.04 16.40 17.71
CA GLY A 4 -26.25 15.76 16.39
C GLY A 4 -25.35 16.36 15.32
N LEU A 5 -25.11 17.66 15.34
CA LEU A 5 -24.19 18.34 14.43
C LEU A 5 -22.74 17.83 14.62
N TYR A 6 -22.31 17.66 15.88
CA TYR A 6 -20.98 17.15 16.20
C TYR A 6 -20.81 15.71 15.77
N ILE A 7 -21.81 14.84 15.99
CA ILE A 7 -21.79 13.43 15.56
C ILE A 7 -21.71 13.35 14.03
N SER A 8 -22.55 14.10 13.32
CA SER A 8 -22.53 14.12 11.85
C SER A 8 -21.21 14.64 11.30
N ALA A 9 -20.69 15.73 11.86
CA ALA A 9 -19.40 16.29 11.43
C ALA A 9 -18.21 15.35 11.73
N SER A 10 -18.22 14.68 12.87
CA SER A 10 -17.17 13.71 13.21
C SER A 10 -17.20 12.45 12.35
N GLY A 11 -18.38 12.08 11.82
CA GLY A 11 -18.53 10.97 10.86
C GLY A 11 -18.01 11.29 9.47
N MET A 12 -17.94 12.55 9.06
CA MET A 12 -17.48 12.97 7.73
C MET A 12 -15.98 12.79 7.53
N LEU A 13 -15.14 13.08 8.53
CA LEU A 13 -13.69 12.96 8.44
C LEU A 13 -13.21 11.53 8.09
N PRO A 14 -13.64 10.47 8.79
CA PRO A 14 -13.28 9.10 8.44
C PRO A 14 -13.74 8.71 7.02
N LYS A 15 -14.85 9.24 6.55
CA LYS A 15 -15.36 8.96 5.20
C LYS A 15 -14.52 9.63 4.12
N SER A 16 -14.08 10.87 4.36
CA SER A 16 -13.15 11.56 3.45
C SER A 16 -11.83 10.79 3.32
N THR A 17 -11.22 10.38 4.43
CA THR A 17 -9.98 9.60 4.40
C THR A 17 -10.17 8.24 3.72
N ARG A 18 -11.33 7.60 3.92
CA ARG A 18 -11.65 6.34 3.24
C ARG A 18 -11.82 6.53 1.74
N GLN A 19 -12.41 7.65 1.33
CA GLN A 19 -12.52 8.01 -0.08
C GLN A 19 -11.14 8.22 -0.72
N GLU A 20 -10.22 8.88 -0.02
CA GLU A 20 -8.83 9.05 -0.47
C GLU A 20 -8.11 7.71 -0.64
N ALA A 21 -8.25 6.79 0.32
CA ALA A 21 -7.66 5.45 0.23
C ALA A 21 -8.20 4.66 -0.98
N ILE A 22 -9.53 4.70 -1.22
CA ILE A 22 -10.14 4.03 -2.37
C ILE A 22 -9.72 4.68 -3.69
N ALA A 23 -9.64 6.02 -3.74
CA ALA A 23 -9.17 6.74 -4.91
C ALA A 23 -7.73 6.37 -5.25
N ASN A 24 -6.87 6.26 -4.23
CA ASN A 24 -5.49 5.81 -4.38
C ASN A 24 -5.42 4.36 -4.90
N ASN A 25 -6.20 3.45 -4.33
CA ASN A 25 -6.29 2.06 -4.80
C ASN A 25 -6.72 2.00 -6.27
N LEU A 26 -7.76 2.75 -6.64
CA LEU A 26 -8.27 2.78 -8.00
C LEU A 26 -7.26 3.35 -9.01
N ALA A 27 -6.60 4.46 -8.65
CA ALA A 27 -5.57 5.07 -9.48
C ALA A 27 -4.37 4.15 -9.75
N ASN A 28 -4.05 3.25 -8.80
CA ASN A 28 -2.92 2.34 -8.89
C ASN A 28 -3.33 0.89 -9.17
N SER A 29 -4.56 0.66 -9.60
CA SER A 29 -5.07 -0.70 -9.86
C SER A 29 -4.37 -1.42 -11.03
N GLU A 30 -3.77 -0.68 -11.97
CA GLU A 30 -3.02 -1.20 -13.11
C GLU A 30 -1.50 -1.22 -12.88
N VAL A 31 -1.03 -0.66 -11.76
CA VAL A 31 0.41 -0.61 -11.43
C VAL A 31 0.87 -1.99 -10.95
N PRO A 32 1.87 -2.61 -11.62
CA PRO A 32 2.38 -3.91 -11.20
C PRO A 32 2.92 -3.88 -9.77
N GLY A 33 2.65 -4.93 -9.01
CA GLY A 33 3.12 -5.07 -7.63
C GLY A 33 2.48 -4.12 -6.62
N PHE A 34 1.51 -3.30 -7.02
CA PHE A 34 0.82 -2.42 -6.09
C PHE A 34 -0.02 -3.24 -5.11
N LYS A 35 0.04 -2.85 -3.84
CA LYS A 35 -0.72 -3.45 -2.75
C LYS A 35 -1.79 -2.48 -2.27
N LYS A 36 -3.05 -2.95 -2.19
CA LYS A 36 -4.18 -2.10 -1.80
C LYS A 36 -4.05 -1.64 -0.36
N ASP A 37 -4.51 -0.43 -0.11
CA ASP A 37 -4.63 0.11 1.22
C ASP A 37 -6.06 -0.08 1.73
N ASN A 38 -6.16 -0.61 2.94
CA ASN A 38 -7.40 -0.76 3.67
C ASN A 38 -7.39 0.18 4.88
N MET A 39 -8.57 0.71 5.20
CA MET A 39 -8.73 1.62 6.32
C MET A 39 -9.26 0.89 7.54
N PHE A 40 -8.65 1.13 8.68
CA PHE A 40 -9.11 0.62 9.96
C PHE A 40 -9.92 1.70 10.69
N LEU A 41 -11.19 1.41 10.94
CA LEU A 41 -12.08 2.25 11.74
C LEU A 41 -12.30 1.56 13.08
N ARG A 42 -11.98 2.25 14.15
CA ARG A 42 -12.32 1.79 15.50
C ARG A 42 -13.49 2.60 16.01
N GLU A 43 -14.56 1.90 16.36
CA GLU A 43 -15.67 2.48 17.11
C GLU A 43 -15.21 2.64 18.57
N MET A 44 -14.90 3.87 18.97
CA MET A 44 -14.60 4.16 20.36
C MET A 44 -15.89 4.48 21.11
N ARG A 45 -16.18 3.68 22.11
CA ARG A 45 -17.08 4.09 23.20
C ARG A 45 -16.28 4.97 24.13
N GLU A 46 -16.38 6.25 23.97
CA GLU A 46 -15.83 7.19 24.94
C GLU A 46 -16.76 7.23 26.15
N GLN A 47 -16.50 6.34 27.10
CA GLN A 47 -17.07 6.48 28.43
C GLN A 47 -16.43 7.72 29.05
N MET A 48 -17.08 8.85 28.91
CA MET A 48 -16.81 9.98 29.80
C MET A 48 -17.17 9.57 31.23
N LYS A 49 -16.19 9.08 31.97
CA LYS A 49 -16.22 9.01 33.42
C LYS A 49 -16.28 10.43 33.96
N ARG A 50 -17.42 11.06 33.91
CA ARG A 50 -17.73 12.19 34.78
C ARG A 50 -18.63 11.71 35.91
N GLN A 51 -18.27 12.09 37.07
CA GLN A 51 -18.62 11.73 38.40
C GLN A 51 -20.09 12.04 38.78
N SER A 52 -21.05 12.07 37.90
CA SER A 52 -22.49 12.09 38.19
C SER A 52 -23.34 12.16 36.93
N GLY A 53 -24.24 11.20 36.75
CA GLY A 53 -25.45 11.38 35.95
C GLY A 53 -25.38 10.82 34.53
N ASP A 54 -26.49 10.29 34.17
CA ASP A 54 -26.98 9.74 32.94
C ASP A 54 -26.53 10.57 31.70
N TYR A 55 -25.38 10.22 31.08
CA TYR A 55 -24.99 10.79 29.79
C TYR A 55 -25.11 9.73 28.70
N PRO A 56 -25.68 10.09 27.54
CA PRO A 56 -25.85 9.16 26.44
C PRO A 56 -24.51 8.60 25.97
N ASP A 57 -24.52 7.30 25.65
CA ASP A 57 -23.40 6.51 25.15
C ASP A 57 -22.98 7.02 23.75
N TRP A 58 -22.04 7.95 23.67
CA TRP A 58 -21.57 8.56 22.42
C TRP A 58 -20.66 7.59 21.68
N ARG A 59 -21.07 7.21 20.49
CA ARG A 59 -20.25 6.42 19.58
C ARG A 59 -19.59 7.36 18.58
N ILE A 60 -18.31 7.56 18.73
CA ILE A 60 -17.51 8.34 17.77
C ILE A 60 -16.68 7.34 16.95
N ASN A 61 -16.86 7.36 15.65
CA ASN A 61 -15.98 6.64 14.72
C ASN A 61 -14.66 7.39 14.62
N ARG A 62 -13.59 6.82 15.18
CA ARG A 62 -12.27 7.39 15.08
C ARG A 62 -11.48 6.66 13.99
N PHE A 63 -10.88 7.43 13.09
CA PHE A 63 -9.89 6.93 12.17
C PHE A 63 -8.65 6.47 12.95
N GLU A 64 -8.26 5.22 12.81
CA GLU A 64 -7.09 4.68 13.50
C GLU A 64 -5.88 4.54 12.56
N GLY A 65 -6.11 4.46 11.25
CA GLY A 65 -5.06 4.44 10.23
C GLY A 65 -5.39 3.63 8.99
N VAL A 66 -4.42 3.60 8.10
CA VAL A 66 -4.42 2.80 6.87
C VAL A 66 -3.43 1.65 7.05
N TRP A 67 -3.81 0.45 6.68
CA TRP A 67 -2.92 -0.69 6.58
C TRP A 67 -2.87 -1.21 5.15
N THR A 68 -1.69 -1.65 4.72
CA THR A 68 -1.50 -2.19 3.38
C THR A 68 -1.72 -3.70 3.40
N ASP A 69 -2.52 -4.19 2.47
CA ASP A 69 -2.77 -5.61 2.29
C ASP A 69 -1.69 -6.20 1.36
N HIS A 70 -0.85 -7.05 1.93
CA HIS A 70 0.27 -7.66 1.21
C HIS A 70 -0.07 -8.99 0.52
N GLU A 71 -1.37 -9.35 0.42
CA GLU A 71 -1.78 -10.51 -0.36
C GLU A 71 -1.24 -10.44 -1.79
N GLN A 72 -0.87 -11.61 -2.33
CA GLN A 72 -0.32 -11.70 -3.68
C GLN A 72 -1.40 -11.39 -4.72
N GLY A 73 -1.06 -10.54 -5.70
CA GLY A 73 -1.88 -10.28 -6.88
C GLY A 73 -1.82 -11.41 -7.91
N ALA A 74 -2.60 -11.30 -8.99
CA ALA A 74 -2.52 -12.23 -10.11
C ALA A 74 -1.17 -12.09 -10.84
N MET A 75 -0.73 -13.18 -11.46
CA MET A 75 0.50 -13.20 -12.24
C MET A 75 0.17 -13.06 -13.72
N ARG A 76 0.68 -12.02 -14.37
CA ARG A 76 0.48 -11.77 -15.80
C ARG A 76 1.76 -12.04 -16.58
N HIS A 77 1.66 -12.88 -17.60
CA HIS A 77 2.78 -13.15 -18.50
C HIS A 77 2.97 -11.97 -19.48
N THR A 78 4.18 -11.43 -19.53
CA THR A 78 4.57 -10.33 -20.43
C THR A 78 5.52 -10.77 -21.53
N GLY A 79 6.36 -11.76 -21.25
CA GLY A 79 7.40 -12.24 -22.16
C GLY A 79 8.62 -11.33 -22.23
N ASP A 80 8.65 -10.21 -21.51
CA ASP A 80 9.84 -9.37 -21.40
C ASP A 80 10.88 -10.04 -20.48
N VAL A 81 12.12 -10.00 -20.90
CA VAL A 81 13.25 -10.64 -20.21
C VAL A 81 13.57 -9.96 -18.88
N PHE A 82 13.26 -8.67 -18.77
CA PHE A 82 13.52 -7.88 -17.58
C PHE A 82 12.33 -7.83 -16.62
N ASP A 83 11.16 -8.31 -17.05
CA ASP A 83 10.01 -8.44 -16.17
C ASP A 83 10.15 -9.67 -15.27
N MET A 84 9.97 -9.46 -13.98
CA MET A 84 10.12 -10.50 -12.97
C MET A 84 9.01 -10.42 -11.94
N ALA A 85 8.48 -11.56 -11.54
CA ALA A 85 7.52 -11.61 -10.46
C ALA A 85 7.96 -12.60 -9.37
N ILE A 86 7.74 -12.24 -8.12
CA ILE A 86 7.99 -13.11 -6.98
C ILE A 86 6.69 -13.88 -6.68
N LYS A 87 6.75 -15.19 -6.80
CA LYS A 87 5.70 -16.08 -6.31
C LYS A 87 6.03 -16.47 -4.87
N GLY A 88 5.16 -16.11 -3.94
CA GLY A 88 5.40 -16.31 -2.52
C GLY A 88 5.76 -15.03 -1.78
N LYS A 89 6.48 -15.15 -0.67
CA LYS A 89 6.85 -14.05 0.21
C LYS A 89 8.14 -13.36 -0.25
N GLY A 90 8.31 -12.07 0.12
CA GLY A 90 9.53 -11.30 -0.13
C GLY A 90 9.31 -10.10 -1.04
N PHE A 91 10.32 -9.26 -1.13
CA PHE A 91 10.34 -8.03 -1.90
C PHE A 91 11.70 -7.87 -2.56
N PHE A 92 11.75 -7.26 -3.73
CA PHE A 92 13.00 -6.83 -4.36
C PHE A 92 13.59 -5.66 -3.58
N ALA A 93 14.89 -5.71 -3.31
CA ALA A 93 15.62 -4.60 -2.71
C ALA A 93 16.14 -3.65 -3.82
N VAL A 94 15.92 -2.36 -3.64
CA VAL A 94 16.34 -1.31 -4.56
C VAL A 94 17.06 -0.20 -3.81
N GLN A 95 18.10 0.38 -4.43
CA GLN A 95 18.84 1.50 -3.86
C GLN A 95 18.19 2.80 -4.25
N THR A 96 17.71 3.56 -3.26
CA THR A 96 17.21 4.91 -3.46
C THR A 96 18.15 5.95 -2.83
N PRO A 97 18.01 7.25 -3.15
CA PRO A 97 18.78 8.31 -2.48
C PRO A 97 18.58 8.36 -0.96
N GLU A 98 17.44 7.85 -0.47
CA GLU A 98 17.08 7.82 0.95
C GLU A 98 17.55 6.52 1.65
N GLY A 99 18.17 5.59 0.92
CA GLY A 99 18.62 4.29 1.41
C GLY A 99 17.96 3.12 0.67
N VAL A 100 18.12 1.92 1.21
CA VAL A 100 17.52 0.71 0.64
C VAL A 100 16.01 0.70 0.91
N GLN A 101 15.23 0.55 -0.15
CA GLN A 101 13.79 0.39 -0.10
C GLN A 101 13.37 -0.88 -0.84
N TYR A 102 12.13 -1.27 -0.70
CA TYR A 102 11.64 -2.56 -1.16
C TYR A 102 10.46 -2.42 -2.09
N THR A 103 10.34 -3.31 -3.08
CA THR A 103 9.22 -3.27 -4.03
C THR A 103 8.74 -4.67 -4.42
N ARG A 104 7.47 -4.77 -4.77
CA ARG A 104 6.89 -5.93 -5.46
C ARG A 104 6.78 -5.70 -6.98
N ASN A 105 7.01 -4.47 -7.42
CA ASN A 105 7.04 -4.17 -8.84
C ASN A 105 8.31 -4.76 -9.46
N GLY A 106 8.13 -5.74 -10.31
CA GLY A 106 9.23 -6.40 -11.03
C GLY A 106 9.38 -5.95 -12.47
N ASN A 107 8.75 -4.84 -12.86
CA ASN A 107 9.00 -4.21 -14.16
C ASN A 107 10.32 -3.48 -14.10
N PHE A 108 11.37 -4.14 -14.57
CA PHE A 108 12.71 -3.58 -14.60
C PHE A 108 13.14 -3.27 -16.02
N SER A 109 14.23 -2.52 -16.14
CA SER A 109 14.87 -2.21 -17.41
C SER A 109 16.39 -2.15 -17.22
N LYS A 110 17.14 -2.19 -18.32
CA LYS A 110 18.59 -2.00 -18.30
C LYS A 110 18.87 -0.54 -18.65
N ASN A 111 19.65 0.16 -17.80
CA ASN A 111 20.09 1.52 -18.07
C ASN A 111 21.35 1.55 -18.94
N ASP A 112 21.81 2.76 -19.33
CA ASP A 112 23.01 2.96 -20.15
C ASP A 112 24.30 2.45 -19.47
N GLN A 113 24.30 2.27 -18.16
CA GLN A 113 25.43 1.73 -17.40
C GLN A 113 25.36 0.20 -17.28
N GLY A 114 24.38 -0.43 -17.93
CA GLY A 114 24.14 -1.86 -17.84
C GLY A 114 23.47 -2.33 -16.55
N GLN A 115 23.06 -1.42 -15.66
CA GLN A 115 22.45 -1.79 -14.41
C GLN A 115 20.95 -2.12 -14.60
N LEU A 116 20.48 -3.10 -13.85
CA LEU A 116 19.07 -3.40 -13.74
C LEU A 116 18.40 -2.36 -12.84
N VAL A 117 17.45 -1.60 -13.39
CA VAL A 117 16.80 -0.48 -12.69
C VAL A 117 15.29 -0.58 -12.75
N THR A 118 14.62 0.04 -11.77
CA THR A 118 13.18 0.28 -11.79
C THR A 118 12.80 1.30 -12.88
N PRO A 119 11.53 1.47 -13.26
CA PRO A 119 11.10 2.49 -14.22
C PRO A 119 11.46 3.93 -13.83
N ILE A 120 11.73 4.17 -12.56
CA ILE A 120 12.13 5.47 -12.01
C ILE A 120 13.66 5.65 -12.02
N GLY A 121 14.41 4.57 -12.29
CA GLY A 121 15.87 4.59 -12.39
C GLY A 121 16.61 4.14 -11.12
N TYR A 122 15.92 3.55 -10.14
CA TYR A 122 16.58 3.01 -8.95
C TYR A 122 17.18 1.64 -9.23
N PRO A 123 18.49 1.41 -8.98
CA PRO A 123 19.13 0.13 -9.22
C PRO A 123 18.64 -0.96 -8.27
N VAL A 124 18.47 -2.16 -8.83
CA VAL A 124 18.13 -3.37 -8.08
C VAL A 124 19.41 -3.95 -7.47
N LEU A 125 19.31 -4.37 -6.22
CA LEU A 125 20.45 -4.86 -5.45
C LEU A 125 20.60 -6.38 -5.53
N ASP A 126 21.84 -6.81 -5.48
CA ASP A 126 22.23 -8.21 -5.27
C ASP A 126 22.31 -8.53 -3.76
N GLN A 127 22.56 -9.79 -3.43
CA GLN A 127 22.71 -10.23 -2.03
C GLN A 127 23.89 -9.56 -1.29
N ALA A 128 24.89 -9.04 -2.01
CA ALA A 128 26.00 -8.30 -1.44
C ALA A 128 25.67 -6.81 -1.22
N GLY A 129 24.49 -6.35 -1.64
CA GLY A 129 24.07 -4.95 -1.57
C GLY A 129 24.64 -4.10 -2.70
N ALA A 130 25.17 -4.69 -3.77
CA ALA A 130 25.67 -4.00 -4.93
C ALA A 130 24.60 -3.97 -6.04
N PRO A 131 24.59 -2.95 -6.94
CA PRO A 131 23.72 -2.94 -8.10
C PRO A 131 24.02 -4.09 -9.06
N ILE A 132 23.00 -4.79 -9.53
CA ILE A 132 23.16 -5.84 -10.55
C ILE A 132 23.48 -5.17 -11.88
N THR A 133 24.67 -5.48 -12.42
CA THR A 133 25.16 -4.91 -13.68
C THR A 133 25.29 -6.00 -14.73
N ILE A 134 24.54 -5.85 -15.83
CA ILE A 134 24.53 -6.75 -16.98
C ILE A 134 25.47 -6.15 -18.06
N PRO A 135 26.58 -6.78 -18.39
CA PRO A 135 27.50 -6.24 -19.38
C PRO A 135 26.84 -5.97 -20.73
N GLU A 136 27.36 -5.01 -21.48
CA GLU A 136 26.75 -4.56 -22.75
C GLU A 136 26.61 -5.65 -23.79
N ASN A 137 27.54 -6.59 -23.79
CA ASN A 137 27.58 -7.71 -24.73
C ASN A 137 26.43 -8.71 -24.56
N TYR A 138 25.67 -8.61 -23.44
CA TYR A 138 24.60 -9.53 -23.12
C TYR A 138 23.25 -8.81 -23.10
N GLN A 139 22.34 -9.20 -23.99
CA GLN A 139 21.03 -8.58 -24.13
C GLN A 139 19.95 -9.36 -23.39
N ARG A 140 20.16 -10.64 -23.15
CA ARG A 140 19.15 -11.53 -22.57
C ARG A 140 19.71 -12.30 -21.37
N PRO A 141 19.62 -11.75 -20.16
CA PRO A 141 19.94 -12.49 -18.96
C PRO A 141 18.89 -13.58 -18.72
N GLU A 142 19.34 -14.73 -18.25
CA GLU A 142 18.49 -15.81 -17.73
C GLU A 142 18.44 -15.68 -16.20
N ILE A 143 17.25 -15.64 -15.63
CA ILE A 143 17.04 -15.53 -14.19
C ILE A 143 16.35 -16.80 -13.73
N ASP A 144 17.00 -17.55 -12.85
CA ASP A 144 16.44 -18.79 -12.34
C ASP A 144 15.44 -18.55 -11.20
N ALA A 145 14.78 -19.62 -10.77
CA ALA A 145 13.77 -19.57 -9.72
C ALA A 145 14.31 -19.08 -8.36
N SER A 146 15.62 -19.15 -8.14
CA SER A 146 16.30 -18.67 -6.92
C SER A 146 16.73 -17.20 -7.01
N GLY A 147 16.52 -16.55 -8.16
CA GLY A 147 16.94 -15.18 -8.40
C GLY A 147 18.40 -15.05 -8.85
N THR A 148 19.06 -16.13 -9.23
CA THR A 148 20.40 -16.07 -9.79
C THR A 148 20.33 -15.56 -11.21
N VAL A 149 21.05 -14.46 -11.48
CA VAL A 149 21.13 -13.82 -12.80
C VAL A 149 22.34 -14.41 -13.54
N ARG A 150 22.07 -15.04 -14.68
CA ARG A 150 23.07 -15.62 -15.56
C ARG A 150 23.02 -14.96 -16.91
N VAL A 151 24.17 -14.88 -17.54
CA VAL A 151 24.29 -14.47 -18.95
C VAL A 151 24.99 -15.58 -19.71
N ARG A 152 24.55 -15.76 -20.94
CA ARG A 152 25.19 -16.73 -21.84
C ARG A 152 26.01 -15.98 -22.87
N ASP A 153 27.29 -16.35 -23.01
CA ASP A 153 28.12 -15.89 -24.11
C ASP A 153 27.67 -16.61 -25.39
N GLU A 154 27.27 -15.84 -26.41
CA GLU A 154 26.79 -16.39 -27.68
C GLU A 154 27.90 -17.07 -28.47
N LEU A 155 29.18 -16.68 -28.25
CA LEU A 155 30.32 -17.20 -28.97
C LEU A 155 30.92 -18.46 -28.32
N LEU A 156 30.98 -18.48 -27.01
CA LEU A 156 31.63 -19.55 -26.24
C LEU A 156 30.63 -20.54 -25.66
N GLY A 157 29.33 -20.18 -25.62
CA GLY A 157 28.28 -21.00 -25.01
C GLY A 157 28.38 -21.12 -23.48
N GLU A 158 29.32 -20.44 -22.86
CA GLU A 158 29.54 -20.44 -21.43
C GLU A 158 28.49 -19.59 -20.72
N GLN A 159 27.98 -20.10 -19.60
CA GLN A 159 27.08 -19.35 -18.71
C GLN A 159 27.90 -18.75 -17.58
N THR A 160 27.82 -17.44 -17.45
CA THR A 160 28.49 -16.71 -16.36
C THR A 160 27.41 -16.19 -15.39
N VAL A 161 27.59 -16.45 -14.10
CA VAL A 161 26.74 -15.88 -13.04
C VAL A 161 27.20 -14.45 -12.79
N ILE A 162 26.28 -13.49 -12.91
CA ILE A 162 26.54 -12.08 -12.65
C ILE A 162 26.30 -11.76 -11.18
N GLY A 163 25.21 -12.29 -10.60
CA GLY A 163 24.82 -12.03 -9.22
C GLY A 163 23.55 -12.76 -8.89
N GLN A 164 23.07 -12.56 -7.68
CA GLN A 164 21.79 -13.09 -7.22
C GLN A 164 20.95 -11.94 -6.66
N LEU A 165 19.70 -11.81 -7.13
CA LEU A 165 18.75 -10.81 -6.66
C LEU A 165 18.57 -10.88 -5.16
N GLN A 166 18.62 -9.73 -4.49
CA GLN A 166 18.32 -9.64 -3.05
C GLN A 166 16.80 -9.64 -2.85
N ILE A 167 16.30 -10.74 -2.33
CA ILE A 167 14.90 -10.87 -1.93
C ILE A 167 14.83 -10.88 -0.41
N VAL A 168 14.11 -9.91 0.14
CA VAL A 168 13.97 -9.73 1.59
C VAL A 168 12.54 -9.97 2.00
N ASP A 169 12.35 -10.75 3.05
CA ASP A 169 11.05 -10.99 3.68
C ASP A 169 10.94 -10.25 5.01
N PHE A 170 9.73 -9.94 5.38
CA PHE A 170 9.36 -9.30 6.64
C PHE A 170 8.36 -10.20 7.35
N PRO A 171 8.83 -11.15 8.19
CA PRO A 171 7.96 -12.13 8.84
C PRO A 171 6.81 -11.52 9.63
N GLU A 172 7.05 -10.32 10.20
CA GLU A 172 6.06 -9.57 10.97
C GLU A 172 4.81 -9.16 10.16
N LEU A 173 4.89 -9.10 8.81
CA LEU A 173 3.75 -8.80 7.95
C LEU A 173 2.66 -9.88 7.95
N TYR A 174 3.05 -11.11 8.28
CA TYR A 174 2.18 -12.28 8.21
C TYR A 174 1.75 -12.76 9.61
N ASP A 175 2.18 -12.06 10.65
CA ASP A 175 1.79 -12.38 12.01
C ASP A 175 0.40 -11.78 12.29
N ASN A 176 -0.59 -12.65 12.54
CA ASN A 176 -1.98 -12.24 12.81
C ASN A 176 -2.12 -11.33 14.06
N ASN A 177 -1.11 -11.32 14.93
CA ASN A 177 -1.03 -10.39 16.04
C ASN A 177 -0.56 -8.98 15.62
N ALA A 178 0.11 -8.85 14.48
CA ALA A 178 0.55 -7.55 13.95
C ALA A 178 -0.63 -6.68 13.47
N ALA A 179 -1.76 -7.28 13.10
CA ALA A 179 -2.99 -6.53 12.76
C ALA A 179 -3.58 -5.74 13.95
N ALA A 180 -3.14 -6.03 15.18
CA ALA A 180 -3.47 -5.25 16.37
C ALA A 180 -2.51 -4.07 16.60
N GLN A 181 -1.47 -3.94 15.79
CA GLN A 181 -0.51 -2.86 15.90
C GLN A 181 -1.12 -1.60 15.26
N THR A 182 -0.93 -0.48 15.94
CA THR A 182 -1.35 0.81 15.41
C THR A 182 -0.65 1.10 14.08
N PRO A 183 -1.24 1.89 13.15
CA PRO A 183 -0.63 2.25 11.85
C PRO A 183 0.78 2.82 11.94
N TYR A 184 1.15 3.34 13.10
CA TYR A 184 2.50 3.86 13.40
C TYR A 184 3.55 2.77 13.62
N GLN A 185 3.14 1.51 13.80
CA GLN A 185 4.00 0.35 14.05
C GLN A 185 3.95 -0.67 12.91
N ALA A 186 3.36 -0.31 11.77
CA ALA A 186 3.35 -1.18 10.60
C ALA A 186 4.80 -1.52 10.19
N PRO A 187 5.13 -2.83 10.02
CA PRO A 187 6.48 -3.28 9.68
C PRO A 187 7.00 -2.64 8.39
N LEU A 188 6.13 -2.43 7.43
CA LEU A 188 6.41 -1.74 6.18
C LEU A 188 5.46 -0.56 6.02
N ARG A 189 6.00 0.60 5.72
CA ARG A 189 5.24 1.78 5.33
C ARG A 189 5.37 1.99 3.83
N LYS A 190 4.27 2.24 3.16
CA LYS A 190 4.25 2.60 1.76
C LYS A 190 4.91 3.97 1.57
N GLY A 191 5.94 4.01 0.76
CA GLY A 191 6.62 5.21 0.32
C GLY A 191 6.04 5.75 -0.99
N ARG A 192 6.82 6.58 -1.67
CA ARG A 192 6.51 7.04 -3.02
C ARG A 192 6.77 5.92 -4.04
N ASP A 193 6.16 6.03 -5.20
CA ASP A 193 6.51 5.22 -6.38
C ASP A 193 6.31 3.70 -6.20
N GLY A 194 5.40 3.28 -5.31
CA GLY A 194 5.14 1.87 -5.02
C GLY A 194 6.25 1.18 -4.24
N LEU A 195 7.16 1.95 -3.64
CA LEU A 195 8.20 1.45 -2.77
C LEU A 195 7.72 1.29 -1.33
N PHE A 196 8.34 0.38 -0.60
CA PHE A 196 8.07 0.12 0.80
C PHE A 196 9.30 0.46 1.65
N ILE A 197 9.08 1.19 2.72
CA ILE A 197 10.10 1.63 3.68
C ILE A 197 9.91 0.82 4.96
N PRO A 198 10.92 0.05 5.39
CA PRO A 198 10.83 -0.71 6.63
C PRO A 198 10.83 0.21 7.84
N HIS A 199 10.05 -0.14 8.84
CA HIS A 199 10.14 0.52 10.14
C HIS A 199 11.50 0.17 10.79
N PRO A 200 12.18 1.11 11.48
CA PRO A 200 13.52 0.87 12.04
C PRO A 200 13.63 -0.33 13.00
N ALA A 201 12.52 -0.72 13.61
CA ALA A 201 12.46 -1.87 14.53
C ALA A 201 12.10 -3.19 13.83
N THR A 202 11.78 -3.18 12.54
CA THR A 202 11.34 -4.37 11.80
C THR A 202 12.51 -5.27 11.47
N GLN A 203 12.35 -6.56 11.74
CA GLN A 203 13.34 -7.55 11.38
C GLN A 203 13.27 -7.87 9.89
N GLN A 204 14.41 -7.74 9.22
CA GLN A 204 14.61 -8.13 7.84
C GLN A 204 15.21 -9.51 7.80
N ALA A 205 14.61 -10.42 7.06
CA ALA A 205 15.13 -11.76 6.87
C ALA A 205 15.30 -12.06 5.38
N PRO A 206 16.29 -12.86 4.98
CA PRO A 206 16.32 -13.40 3.62
C PRO A 206 15.03 -14.18 3.37
N ALA A 207 14.42 -13.99 2.20
CA ALA A 207 13.23 -14.76 1.86
C ALA A 207 13.60 -16.24 1.66
N GLU A 208 12.85 -17.16 2.28
CA GLU A 208 13.09 -18.60 2.18
C GLU A 208 12.12 -19.29 1.21
N ASN A 209 10.87 -18.83 1.18
CA ASN A 209 9.79 -19.47 0.42
C ASN A 209 9.33 -18.57 -0.73
N PHE A 210 10.18 -18.43 -1.74
CA PHE A 210 9.84 -17.67 -2.95
C PHE A 210 10.32 -18.41 -4.20
N VAL A 211 9.70 -18.06 -5.32
CA VAL A 211 10.12 -18.48 -6.66
C VAL A 211 10.06 -17.25 -7.55
N ILE A 212 11.15 -16.93 -8.24
CA ILE A 212 11.15 -15.87 -9.24
C ILE A 212 10.69 -16.46 -10.57
N SER A 213 9.75 -15.78 -11.20
CA SER A 213 9.25 -16.09 -12.54
C SER A 213 9.64 -14.96 -13.48
N GLN A 214 10.62 -15.22 -14.36
CA GLN A 214 11.02 -14.29 -15.41
C GLN A 214 9.95 -14.24 -16.51
N GLY A 215 9.73 -13.08 -17.12
CA GLY A 215 8.68 -12.87 -18.13
C GLY A 215 7.27 -12.73 -17.55
N PHE A 216 7.16 -12.52 -16.25
CA PHE A 216 5.90 -12.30 -15.57
C PHE A 216 5.96 -11.02 -14.70
N LEU A 217 4.81 -10.40 -14.54
CA LEU A 217 4.60 -9.32 -13.57
C LEU A 217 3.50 -9.72 -12.59
N GLU A 218 3.66 -9.34 -11.35
CA GLU A 218 2.59 -9.39 -10.36
C GLU A 218 1.67 -8.20 -10.59
N GLU A 219 0.39 -8.44 -10.84
CA GLU A 219 -0.63 -7.39 -10.94
C GLU A 219 -0.98 -6.84 -9.56
N SER A 220 -1.60 -5.66 -9.54
CA SER A 220 -2.17 -5.11 -8.31
C SER A 220 -3.20 -6.07 -7.71
N ASN A 221 -3.26 -6.18 -6.37
CA ASN A 221 -4.31 -6.92 -5.67
C ASN A 221 -5.61 -6.10 -5.51
N VAL A 222 -5.71 -4.95 -6.16
CA VAL A 222 -6.91 -4.12 -6.22
C VAL A 222 -7.91 -4.70 -7.22
N GLN A 223 -9.17 -4.74 -6.83
CA GLN A 223 -10.28 -5.06 -7.74
C GLN A 223 -11.01 -3.77 -8.14
N PRO A 224 -10.76 -3.21 -9.34
CA PRO A 224 -11.23 -1.87 -9.69
C PRO A 224 -12.74 -1.70 -9.58
N VAL A 225 -13.50 -2.69 -10.06
CA VAL A 225 -14.97 -2.66 -10.02
C VAL A 225 -15.49 -2.60 -8.59
N LEU A 226 -14.89 -3.39 -7.69
CA LEU A 226 -15.27 -3.40 -6.28
C LEU A 226 -14.94 -2.07 -5.60
N GLU A 227 -13.77 -1.50 -5.90
CA GLU A 227 -13.38 -0.19 -5.36
C GLU A 227 -14.28 0.94 -5.88
N MET A 228 -14.72 0.89 -7.15
CA MET A 228 -15.71 1.83 -7.69
C MET A 228 -17.05 1.76 -6.95
N VAL A 229 -17.54 0.54 -6.66
CA VAL A 229 -18.78 0.37 -5.88
C VAL A 229 -18.62 0.94 -4.48
N LYS A 230 -17.52 0.64 -3.80
CA LYS A 230 -17.21 1.21 -2.48
C LYS A 230 -17.14 2.74 -2.52
N MET A 231 -16.56 3.32 -3.58
CA MET A 231 -16.49 4.76 -3.79
C MET A 231 -17.88 5.38 -3.86
N ILE A 232 -18.78 4.78 -4.65
CA ILE A 232 -20.17 5.26 -4.78
C ILE A 232 -20.90 5.20 -3.44
N ASP A 233 -20.74 4.11 -2.69
CA ASP A 233 -21.39 3.93 -1.39
C ASP A 233 -20.93 4.98 -0.37
N ILE A 234 -19.61 5.25 -0.34
CA ILE A 234 -19.04 6.28 0.54
C ILE A 234 -19.53 7.66 0.14
N PHE A 235 -19.54 7.96 -1.16
CA PHE A 235 -19.98 9.24 -1.67
C PHE A 235 -21.44 9.50 -1.30
N ARG A 236 -22.33 8.52 -1.50
CA ARG A 236 -23.74 8.61 -1.09
C ARG A 236 -23.91 8.81 0.43
N SER A 237 -23.10 8.08 1.21
CA SER A 237 -23.12 8.21 2.66
C SER A 237 -22.62 9.58 3.12
N TYR A 238 -21.59 10.12 2.47
CA TYR A 238 -21.10 11.47 2.73
C TYR A 238 -22.13 12.55 2.39
N GLU A 239 -22.79 12.43 1.22
CA GLU A 239 -23.90 13.34 0.85
C GLU A 239 -25.07 13.29 1.84
N ALA A 240 -25.42 12.10 2.33
CA ALA A 240 -26.48 11.96 3.31
C ALA A 240 -26.15 12.69 4.63
N GLU A 241 -24.89 12.58 5.09
CA GLU A 241 -24.46 13.31 6.30
C GLU A 241 -24.41 14.83 6.07
N GLN A 242 -23.95 15.26 4.90
CA GLN A 242 -23.93 16.68 4.54
C GLN A 242 -25.35 17.27 4.54
N ARG A 243 -26.32 16.54 3.97
CA ARG A 243 -27.74 16.96 4.01
C ARG A 243 -28.29 16.99 5.46
N ALA A 244 -27.90 16.02 6.30
CA ALA A 244 -28.32 16.00 7.70
C ALA A 244 -27.80 17.23 8.45
N VAL A 245 -26.54 17.62 8.24
CA VAL A 245 -25.97 18.85 8.81
C VAL A 245 -26.73 20.09 8.35
N GLN A 246 -27.02 20.19 7.04
CA GLN A 246 -27.79 21.34 6.50
C GLN A 246 -29.19 21.44 7.07
N VAL A 247 -29.89 20.31 7.24
CA VAL A 247 -31.22 20.28 7.86
C VAL A 247 -31.16 20.70 9.33
N GLN A 248 -30.17 20.25 10.07
CA GLN A 248 -29.95 20.63 11.47
C GLN A 248 -29.65 22.13 11.58
N ASP A 249 -28.80 22.67 10.70
CA ASP A 249 -28.46 24.09 10.66
C ASP A 249 -29.70 24.96 10.38
N SER A 250 -30.50 24.62 9.36
CA SER A 250 -31.73 25.33 9.03
C SER A 250 -32.77 25.25 10.14
N THR A 251 -32.78 24.16 10.90
CA THR A 251 -33.70 23.99 12.06
C THR A 251 -33.26 24.88 13.22
N LEU A 252 -31.94 24.97 13.46
CA LEU A 252 -31.35 25.87 14.45
C LEU A 252 -31.65 27.35 14.13
N GLU A 253 -31.48 27.72 12.87
CA GLU A 253 -31.75 29.08 12.38
C GLU A 253 -33.24 29.48 12.63
N ARG A 254 -34.17 28.58 12.30
CA ARG A 254 -35.60 28.81 12.58
C ARG A 254 -35.87 28.92 14.06
N ALA A 255 -35.30 28.02 14.88
CA ALA A 255 -35.52 28.06 16.33
C ALA A 255 -34.99 29.37 16.96
N VAL A 256 -33.85 29.87 16.50
CA VAL A 256 -33.28 31.15 16.97
C VAL A 256 -34.14 32.34 16.53
N ASN A 257 -34.61 32.34 15.28
CA ASN A 257 -35.44 33.42 14.74
C ASN A 257 -36.83 33.47 15.38
N ASP A 258 -37.43 32.31 15.69
CA ASP A 258 -38.72 32.23 16.35
C ASP A 258 -38.65 32.67 17.84
N LEU A 259 -37.58 32.31 18.55
CA LEU A 259 -37.33 32.77 19.92
C LEU A 259 -37.05 34.28 19.98
N GLY A 260 -36.37 34.84 18.97
CA GLY A 260 -36.09 36.28 18.88
C GLY A 260 -37.33 37.14 18.55
N ARG A 261 -38.42 36.52 18.09
CA ARG A 261 -39.68 37.23 17.79
C ARG A 261 -40.67 37.29 18.98
N VAL A 262 -40.43 36.53 20.02
CA VAL A 262 -41.32 36.42 21.21
C VAL A 262 -40.85 37.37 22.34
N SER A 263 -39.73 38.01 22.20
CA SER A 263 -39.19 39.07 23.05
C SER A 263 -39.41 40.45 22.40
#